data_b3ef9733190846c62ecc5e8a954c86de
#
_entry.id   b3ef9733190846c62ecc5e8a954c86de
#
_cell.length_a   1.000
_cell.length_b   1.000
_cell.length_c   1.000
_cell.angle_alpha   90.00
_cell.angle_beta   90.00
_cell.angle_gamma   90.00
#
_symmetry.space_group_name_H-M   'P 1'
#
loop_
_entity.id
_entity.type
_entity.pdbx_description
1 polymer ?
#
loop_
_entity_poly.entity_id
_entity_poly.type
_entity_poly.pdbx_seq_one_letter_code
_entity_poly.pdbx_strand_id
1 'polypeptide(L)'
;MNGLEIIGYGGEGYHAPFRFEGWRVAFLNYAERFTRQGMTYLERHKLTDEVFVLLEGQATLLMGEDAAEVSMNPGQLYVVKQDTWHNILVSGNAKVLIIENADTGRENTEYMEFRRV
;
A
#
# COMPACT_ATOMS: atom_id res chain seq x y z
N MET A 1 15.23 -19.14 -17.89
CA MET A 1 14.99 -18.25 -19.05
C MET A 1 15.76 -16.96 -18.86
N ASN A 2 16.53 -16.59 -19.84
CA ASN A 2 17.29 -15.35 -19.77
C ASN A 2 16.39 -14.16 -20.01
N GLY A 3 16.56 -13.11 -19.20
CA GLY A 3 15.84 -11.87 -19.38
C GLY A 3 14.44 -11.82 -18.76
N LEU A 4 14.06 -12.84 -17.99
CA LEU A 4 12.76 -12.84 -17.32
C LEU A 4 12.88 -13.34 -15.89
N GLU A 5 12.30 -12.60 -14.95
CA GLU A 5 12.10 -13.06 -13.58
C GLU A 5 10.60 -13.17 -13.34
N ILE A 6 10.19 -14.23 -12.64
CA ILE A 6 8.80 -14.44 -12.27
C ILE A 6 8.75 -14.47 -10.75
N ILE A 7 8.09 -13.46 -10.15
CA ILE A 7 8.11 -13.24 -8.71
C ILE A 7 6.70 -13.23 -8.17
N GLY A 8 6.46 -13.99 -7.11
CA GLY A 8 5.21 -13.95 -6.37
C GLY A 8 5.50 -13.78 -4.90
N TYR A 9 4.46 -13.59 -4.10
CA TYR A 9 4.60 -13.49 -2.65
C TYR A 9 3.36 -14.03 -1.97
N GLY A 10 3.55 -15.06 -1.13
CA GLY A 10 2.45 -15.69 -0.39
C GLY A 10 2.48 -15.40 1.10
N GLY A 11 3.42 -14.57 1.58
CA GLY A 11 3.53 -14.24 3.01
C GLY A 11 2.58 -13.14 3.43
N GLU A 12 2.69 -12.72 4.69
CA GLU A 12 1.86 -11.64 5.23
C GLU A 12 2.47 -10.27 5.01
N GLY A 13 1.58 -9.27 4.91
CA GLY A 13 1.97 -7.88 4.91
C GLY A 13 2.63 -7.41 3.64
N TYR A 14 3.40 -6.34 3.80
CA TYR A 14 4.07 -5.66 2.70
C TYR A 14 5.43 -6.31 2.42
N HIS A 15 5.67 -6.58 1.14
CA HIS A 15 6.96 -7.13 0.70
C HIS A 15 7.30 -6.59 -0.69
N ALA A 16 8.49 -5.98 -0.82
CA ALA A 16 8.94 -5.39 -2.08
C ALA A 16 10.07 -6.24 -2.67
N PRO A 17 9.73 -7.28 -3.46
CA PRO A 17 10.75 -8.22 -3.95
C PRO A 17 11.53 -7.69 -5.14
N PHE A 18 11.11 -6.60 -5.77
CA PHE A 18 11.75 -6.12 -6.99
C PHE A 18 11.90 -4.61 -6.96
N ARG A 19 13.08 -4.16 -7.38
CA ARG A 19 13.35 -2.74 -7.60
C ARG A 19 14.23 -2.55 -8.82
N PHE A 20 14.09 -1.41 -9.48
CA PHE A 20 14.96 -1.02 -10.58
C PHE A 20 15.20 0.49 -10.49
N GLU A 21 16.46 0.87 -10.28
CA GLU A 21 16.85 2.27 -10.14
C GLU A 21 15.98 3.01 -9.14
N GLY A 22 15.15 3.94 -9.60
CA GLY A 22 14.40 4.83 -8.72
C GLY A 22 13.04 4.32 -8.25
N TRP A 23 12.61 3.13 -8.66
CA TRP A 23 11.27 2.63 -8.28
C TRP A 23 11.32 1.18 -7.83
N ARG A 24 10.28 0.78 -7.10
CA ARG A 24 10.13 -0.60 -6.64
C ARG A 24 8.68 -1.05 -6.77
N VAL A 25 8.49 -2.36 -6.83
CA VAL A 25 7.18 -3.01 -6.90
C VAL A 25 7.02 -3.92 -5.70
N ALA A 26 5.89 -3.77 -5.01
CA ALA A 26 5.61 -4.53 -3.80
C ALA A 26 4.26 -5.23 -3.91
N PHE A 27 4.13 -6.30 -3.12
CA PHE A 27 2.84 -6.92 -2.84
C PHE A 27 2.44 -6.56 -1.42
N LEU A 28 1.16 -6.30 -1.23
CA LEU A 28 0.57 -6.18 0.10
C LEU A 28 -0.47 -7.27 0.24
N ASN A 29 -0.21 -8.20 1.14
CA ASN A 29 -1.15 -9.26 1.49
C ASN A 29 -1.74 -8.97 2.88
N TYR A 30 -2.67 -9.80 3.31
CA TYR A 30 -3.27 -9.65 4.63
C TYR A 30 -2.22 -9.61 5.73
N ALA A 31 -2.43 -8.72 6.69
CA ALA A 31 -1.78 -8.73 7.99
C ALA A 31 -2.71 -8.00 8.95
N GLU A 32 -2.68 -8.38 10.23
CA GLU A 32 -3.58 -7.83 11.25
C GLU A 32 -3.54 -6.30 11.30
N ARG A 33 -2.36 -5.71 11.15
CA ARG A 33 -2.22 -4.25 11.21
C ARG A 33 -2.93 -3.51 10.08
N PHE A 34 -3.36 -4.22 9.03
CA PHE A 34 -4.11 -3.64 7.92
C PHE A 34 -5.60 -3.97 7.99
N THR A 35 -6.11 -4.34 9.16
CA THR A 35 -7.54 -4.53 9.39
C THR A 35 -8.11 -3.34 10.15
N ARG A 36 -9.46 -3.28 10.23
CA ARG A 36 -10.11 -2.20 10.99
C ARG A 36 -9.69 -2.19 12.45
N GLN A 37 -9.53 -3.38 13.06
CA GLN A 37 -9.12 -3.44 14.45
C GLN A 37 -7.65 -3.10 14.64
N GLY A 38 -6.82 -3.46 13.67
CA GLY A 38 -5.38 -3.29 13.81
C GLY A 38 -4.83 -1.96 13.33
N MET A 39 -5.59 -1.23 12.52
CA MET A 39 -5.12 0.02 11.92
C MET A 39 -5.12 1.15 12.93
N THR A 40 -3.97 1.80 13.14
CA THR A 40 -3.82 2.83 14.14
C THR A 40 -3.24 4.15 13.62
N TYR A 41 -2.85 4.21 12.35
CA TYR A 41 -2.19 5.42 11.84
C TYR A 41 -2.46 5.64 10.37
N LEU A 42 -2.28 6.89 9.94
CA LEU A 42 -2.17 7.27 8.55
C LEU A 42 -0.73 7.66 8.28
N GLU A 43 -0.32 7.57 7.04
CA GLU A 43 1.03 7.96 6.65
C GLU A 43 0.98 8.79 5.38
N ARG A 44 2.04 9.59 5.14
CA ARG A 44 2.19 10.28 3.87
C ARG A 44 3.65 10.27 3.46
N HIS A 45 3.88 10.08 2.19
CA HIS A 45 5.22 9.97 1.63
C HIS A 45 5.63 11.32 1.04
N LYS A 46 6.84 11.76 1.40
CA LYS A 46 7.30 13.10 1.07
C LYS A 46 7.93 13.19 -0.32
N LEU A 47 8.35 12.06 -0.89
CA LEU A 47 9.16 12.05 -2.11
C LEU A 47 8.51 11.34 -3.29
N THR A 48 7.32 10.78 -3.13
CA THR A 48 6.74 9.92 -4.17
C THR A 48 5.22 9.94 -4.16
N ASP A 49 4.64 9.80 -5.34
CA ASP A 49 3.28 9.28 -5.46
C ASP A 49 3.36 7.78 -5.22
N GLU A 50 2.26 7.17 -4.86
CA GLU A 50 2.19 5.72 -4.63
C GLU A 50 1.01 5.15 -5.39
N VAL A 51 1.26 4.09 -6.18
CA VAL A 51 0.22 3.47 -7.00
C VAL A 51 -0.23 2.17 -6.33
N PHE A 52 -1.54 2.00 -6.18
CA PHE A 52 -2.17 0.80 -5.65
C PHE A 52 -3.04 0.17 -6.71
N VAL A 53 -2.93 -1.16 -6.87
CA VAL A 53 -3.78 -1.93 -7.79
C VAL A 53 -4.28 -3.16 -7.03
N LEU A 54 -5.60 -3.33 -6.97
CA LEU A 54 -6.20 -4.52 -6.34
C LEU A 54 -6.13 -5.69 -7.30
N LEU A 55 -5.48 -6.77 -6.90
CA LEU A 55 -5.37 -8.00 -7.69
C LEU A 55 -6.36 -9.06 -7.26
N GLU A 56 -6.57 -9.23 -5.93
CA GLU A 56 -7.45 -10.27 -5.38
C GLU A 56 -8.08 -9.75 -4.10
N GLY A 57 -9.22 -10.31 -3.74
CA GLY A 57 -9.90 -10.00 -2.49
C GLY A 57 -10.51 -8.62 -2.49
N GLN A 58 -10.55 -8.01 -1.31
CA GLN A 58 -11.13 -6.68 -1.10
C GLN A 58 -10.14 -5.78 -0.39
N ALA A 59 -10.15 -4.50 -0.76
CA ALA A 59 -9.32 -3.50 -0.10
C ALA A 59 -10.03 -2.16 -0.12
N THR A 60 -9.74 -1.35 0.90
CA THR A 60 -10.32 -0.01 1.07
C THR A 60 -9.20 0.96 1.40
N LEU A 61 -9.06 2.00 0.59
CA LEU A 61 -8.11 3.06 0.90
C LEU A 61 -8.73 4.01 1.92
N LEU A 62 -7.92 4.44 2.88
CA LEU A 62 -8.28 5.48 3.85
C LEU A 62 -7.59 6.75 3.39
N MET A 63 -8.36 7.80 3.11
CA MET A 63 -7.82 8.98 2.44
C MET A 63 -8.06 10.25 3.23
N GLY A 64 -6.98 11.04 3.38
CA GLY A 64 -7.04 12.33 4.05
C GLY A 64 -7.04 12.20 5.56
N GLU A 65 -7.01 13.33 6.26
CA GLU A 65 -6.96 13.35 7.73
C GLU A 65 -8.21 12.72 8.36
N ASP A 66 -9.32 12.72 7.63
CA ASP A 66 -10.57 12.12 8.09
C ASP A 66 -10.63 10.63 7.83
N ALA A 67 -9.63 10.07 7.18
CA ALA A 67 -9.58 8.66 6.81
C ALA A 67 -10.84 8.24 6.04
N ALA A 68 -11.23 9.04 5.05
CA ALA A 68 -12.40 8.75 4.22
C ALA A 68 -12.17 7.45 3.46
N GLU A 69 -13.17 6.59 3.42
CA GLU A 69 -13.02 5.26 2.84
C GLU A 69 -13.33 5.23 1.35
N VAL A 70 -12.43 4.65 0.58
CA VAL A 70 -12.60 4.46 -0.86
C VAL A 70 -12.42 2.98 -1.15
N SER A 71 -13.50 2.29 -1.52
CA SER A 71 -13.44 0.87 -1.89
C SER A 71 -12.71 0.74 -3.21
N MET A 72 -11.75 -0.18 -3.26
CA MET A 72 -10.99 -0.42 -4.48
C MET A 72 -11.69 -1.41 -5.38
N ASN A 73 -11.63 -1.15 -6.67
CA ASN A 73 -12.09 -2.08 -7.71
C ASN A 73 -10.87 -2.67 -8.42
N PRO A 74 -10.92 -3.97 -8.78
CA PRO A 74 -9.83 -4.58 -9.54
C PRO A 74 -9.61 -3.88 -10.88
N GLY A 75 -8.36 -3.83 -11.30
CA GLY A 75 -8.02 -3.35 -12.63
C GLY A 75 -7.93 -1.85 -12.80
N GLN A 76 -8.05 -1.09 -11.70
CA GLN A 76 -7.89 0.36 -11.72
C GLN A 76 -6.61 0.76 -11.00
N LEU A 77 -6.01 1.86 -11.45
CA LEU A 77 -4.89 2.46 -10.74
C LEU A 77 -5.43 3.48 -9.74
N TYR A 78 -5.05 3.30 -8.49
CA TYR A 78 -5.35 4.28 -7.45
C TYR A 78 -4.05 4.98 -7.12
N VAL A 79 -3.91 6.22 -7.56
CA VAL A 79 -2.67 6.98 -7.38
C VAL A 79 -2.84 7.89 -6.19
N VAL A 80 -2.18 7.53 -5.09
CA VAL A 80 -2.13 8.38 -3.90
C VAL A 80 -1.02 9.38 -4.12
N LYS A 81 -1.38 10.65 -4.20
CA LYS A 81 -0.41 11.69 -4.53
C LYS A 81 0.54 11.95 -3.38
N GLN A 82 1.73 12.43 -3.72
CA GLN A 82 2.74 12.84 -2.75
C GLN A 82 2.12 13.71 -1.65
N ASP A 83 2.54 13.51 -0.43
CA ASP A 83 2.09 14.29 0.74
C ASP A 83 0.62 14.13 1.10
N THR A 84 -0.02 13.05 0.67
CA THR A 84 -1.43 12.79 1.00
C THR A 84 -1.52 11.76 2.11
N TRP A 85 -2.21 12.11 3.20
CA TRP A 85 -2.47 11.18 4.30
C TRP A 85 -3.31 10.01 3.80
N HIS A 86 -2.84 8.79 4.08
CA HIS A 86 -3.55 7.60 3.62
C HIS A 86 -3.12 6.36 4.41
N ASN A 87 -3.88 5.32 4.26
CA ASN A 87 -3.49 3.96 4.58
C ASN A 87 -4.48 3.03 3.86
N ILE A 88 -4.42 1.73 4.13
CA ILE A 88 -5.22 0.76 3.42
C ILE A 88 -5.69 -0.34 4.36
N LEU A 89 -6.94 -0.78 4.17
CA LEU A 89 -7.50 -1.93 4.85
C LEU A 89 -7.65 -3.05 3.84
N VAL A 90 -7.35 -4.28 4.24
CA VAL A 90 -7.36 -5.42 3.32
C VAL A 90 -8.10 -6.59 3.94
N SER A 91 -8.80 -7.37 3.08
CA SER A 91 -9.45 -8.60 3.50
C SER A 91 -8.42 -9.72 3.69
N GLY A 92 -8.87 -10.83 4.30
CA GLY A 92 -7.97 -11.95 4.57
C GLY A 92 -7.36 -12.58 3.33
N ASN A 93 -8.03 -12.45 2.19
CA ASN A 93 -7.55 -13.00 0.92
C ASN A 93 -7.06 -11.91 -0.04
N ALA A 94 -6.84 -10.70 0.44
CA ALA A 94 -6.47 -9.60 -0.43
C ALA A 94 -5.05 -9.74 -0.95
N LYS A 95 -4.85 -9.25 -2.16
CA LYS A 95 -3.53 -9.05 -2.73
C LYS A 95 -3.55 -7.73 -3.49
N VAL A 96 -2.67 -6.82 -3.09
CA VAL A 96 -2.58 -5.48 -3.66
C VAL A 96 -1.17 -5.27 -4.20
N LEU A 97 -1.08 -4.73 -5.40
CA LEU A 97 0.20 -4.36 -6.00
C LEU A 97 0.47 -2.90 -5.68
N ILE A 98 1.70 -2.59 -5.27
CA ILE A 98 2.10 -1.23 -4.90
C ILE A 98 3.37 -0.86 -5.66
N ILE A 99 3.37 0.34 -6.25
CA ILE A 99 4.54 0.87 -6.96
C ILE A 99 4.86 2.24 -6.39
N GLU A 100 6.12 2.46 -6.02
CA GLU A 100 6.57 3.71 -5.40
C GLU A 100 8.08 3.87 -5.58
N ASN A 101 8.62 5.00 -5.15
CA ASN A 101 10.07 5.20 -5.15
C ASN A 101 10.76 4.12 -4.32
N ALA A 102 11.90 3.67 -4.83
CA ALA A 102 12.67 2.59 -4.18
C ALA A 102 13.24 3.01 -2.82
N ASP A 103 13.42 4.32 -2.60
CA ASP A 103 13.97 4.83 -1.34
C ASP A 103 12.90 5.28 -0.34
N THR A 104 11.63 4.95 -0.59
CA THR A 104 10.56 5.25 0.37
C THR A 104 10.82 4.50 1.68
N GLY A 105 10.86 5.24 2.78
CA GLY A 105 11.17 4.69 4.09
C GLY A 105 10.81 5.65 5.19
N ARG A 106 11.18 5.32 6.42
CA ARG A 106 10.81 6.12 7.59
C ARG A 106 11.34 7.54 7.53
N GLU A 107 12.52 7.74 6.95
CA GLU A 107 13.17 9.05 6.90
C GLU A 107 12.45 10.05 5.98
N ASN A 108 11.61 9.56 5.08
CA ASN A 108 10.84 10.42 4.17
C ASN A 108 9.34 10.15 4.21
N THR A 109 8.87 9.55 5.30
CA THR A 109 7.45 9.26 5.53
C THR A 109 7.05 9.88 6.87
N GLU A 110 5.92 10.57 6.90
CA GLU A 110 5.35 11.10 8.13
C GLU A 110 4.17 10.24 8.56
N TYR A 111 3.92 10.18 9.86
CA TYR A 111 2.88 9.32 10.46
C TYR A 111 1.97 10.16 11.33
N MET A 112 0.67 9.83 11.32
CA MET A 112 -0.31 10.48 12.15
C MET A 112 -1.21 9.42 12.76
N GLU A 113 -1.24 9.34 14.09
CA GLU A 113 -2.16 8.43 14.76
C GLU A 113 -3.60 8.91 14.58
N PHE A 114 -4.50 7.97 14.44
CA PHE A 114 -5.92 8.30 14.46
C PHE A 114 -6.68 7.25 15.25
N ARG A 115 -7.84 7.65 15.75
CA ARG A 115 -8.68 6.77 16.52
C ARG A 115 -10.02 6.61 15.85
N ARG A 116 -10.49 5.38 15.83
CA ARG A 116 -11.84 5.10 15.40
C ARG A 116 -12.76 5.22 16.59
N VAL A 117 -13.86 5.88 16.39
CA VAL A 117 -14.85 6.09 17.45
C VAL A 117 -16.02 5.16 17.19
#